data_e5672c7fee6977e9666ced98418feaf0
#
_entry.id   e5672c7fee6977e9666ced98418feaf0
#
_cell.length_a   1.000
_cell.length_b   1.000
_cell.length_c   1.000
_cell.angle_alpha   90.00
_cell.angle_beta   90.00
_cell.angle_gamma   90.00
#
_symmetry.space_group_name_H-M   'P 1'
#
loop_
_entity.id
_entity.type
_entity.pdbx_description
1 polymer ?
#
loop_
_entity_poly.entity_id
_entity_poly.type
_entity_poly.pdbx_seq_one_letter_code
_entity_poly.pdbx_strand_id
1 'polypeptide(L)'
;MERTLILLKPDAIDRGIAGEIITRFERVGAKLVGLKLLISEKDTANRHYTDDLAKRRGEKVRERMIAMITSGPILAMVLEGVEIIEVTRKMVGATEPKAAAPGTIRGDYAHVSYKYADENNIGVFNLIHASDSPVSAEAEINVWFKPEELVSHKPSYTRFTLNE
;
A
#
# COMPACT_ATOMS: atom_id res chain seq x y z
N MET A 1 4.72 17.88 -7.19
CA MET A 1 3.73 16.87 -6.75
C MET A 1 4.39 15.52 -6.82
N GLU A 2 4.29 14.74 -5.75
CA GLU A 2 4.79 13.35 -5.72
C GLU A 2 3.65 12.37 -6.01
N ARG A 3 4.02 11.15 -6.40
CA ARG A 3 3.11 10.00 -6.51
C ARG A 3 3.59 8.88 -5.62
N THR A 4 2.65 8.10 -5.09
CA THR A 4 2.94 6.90 -4.30
C THR A 4 2.03 5.75 -4.71
N LEU A 5 2.57 4.53 -4.66
CA LEU A 5 1.75 3.32 -4.78
C LEU A 5 1.17 2.93 -3.43
N ILE A 6 -0.10 2.61 -3.42
CA ILE A 6 -0.80 1.96 -2.31
C ILE A 6 -1.38 0.63 -2.81
N LEU A 7 -1.15 -0.45 -2.08
CA LEU A 7 -1.82 -1.72 -2.32
C LEU A 7 -2.61 -2.11 -1.07
N LEU A 8 -3.93 -2.21 -1.17
CA LEU A 8 -4.71 -2.91 -0.16
C LEU A 8 -4.60 -4.41 -0.43
N LYS A 9 -4.12 -5.13 0.56
CA LYS A 9 -3.83 -6.56 0.48
C LYS A 9 -5.10 -7.39 0.59
N PRO A 10 -5.07 -8.69 0.27
CA PRO A 10 -6.23 -9.56 0.37
C PRO A 10 -6.96 -9.50 1.72
N ASP A 11 -6.22 -9.41 2.81
CA ASP A 11 -6.78 -9.29 4.16
C ASP A 11 -7.63 -8.01 4.38
N ALA A 12 -7.29 -6.90 3.72
CA ALA A 12 -8.10 -5.69 3.76
C ALA A 12 -9.36 -5.80 2.89
N ILE A 13 -9.27 -6.48 1.75
CA ILE A 13 -10.39 -6.68 0.82
C ILE A 13 -11.41 -7.65 1.43
N ASP A 14 -10.94 -8.80 1.93
CA ASP A 14 -11.81 -9.83 2.54
C ASP A 14 -12.54 -9.32 3.78
N ARG A 15 -11.94 -8.38 4.51
CA ARG A 15 -12.55 -7.73 5.67
C ARG A 15 -13.53 -6.61 5.32
N GLY A 16 -13.64 -6.23 4.05
CA GLY A 16 -14.57 -5.19 3.58
C GLY A 16 -14.24 -3.77 4.05
N ILE A 17 -12.96 -3.49 4.41
CA ILE A 17 -12.54 -2.17 4.94
C ILE A 17 -11.86 -1.27 3.91
N ALA A 18 -11.86 -1.68 2.64
CA ALA A 18 -11.22 -0.91 1.56
C ALA A 18 -11.76 0.52 1.46
N GLY A 19 -13.08 0.69 1.50
CA GLY A 19 -13.73 2.01 1.40
C GLY A 19 -13.35 2.94 2.56
N GLU A 20 -13.22 2.42 3.77
CA GLU A 20 -12.79 3.20 4.93
C GLU A 20 -11.34 3.69 4.78
N ILE A 21 -10.45 2.83 4.27
CA ILE A 21 -9.05 3.17 4.04
C ILE A 21 -8.93 4.23 2.93
N ILE A 22 -9.65 4.08 1.81
CA ILE A 22 -9.68 5.07 0.72
C ILE A 22 -10.17 6.42 1.25
N THR A 23 -11.26 6.42 2.01
CA THR A 23 -11.84 7.63 2.61
C THR A 23 -10.83 8.38 3.47
N ARG A 24 -9.94 7.69 4.19
CA ARG A 24 -8.88 8.34 4.99
C ARG A 24 -7.92 9.13 4.10
N PHE A 25 -7.51 8.58 2.96
CA PHE A 25 -6.64 9.29 2.02
C PHE A 25 -7.34 10.45 1.33
N GLU A 26 -8.61 10.29 0.95
CA GLU A 26 -9.40 11.37 0.35
C GLU A 26 -9.61 12.55 1.33
N ARG A 27 -9.84 12.26 2.61
CA ARG A 27 -10.05 13.30 3.64
C ARG A 27 -8.83 14.19 3.88
N VAL A 28 -7.61 13.70 3.63
CA VAL A 28 -6.41 14.56 3.71
C VAL A 28 -6.10 15.26 2.39
N GLY A 29 -6.96 15.12 1.37
CA GLY A 29 -6.79 15.75 0.07
C GLY A 29 -5.80 15.02 -0.84
N ALA A 30 -5.48 13.76 -0.58
CA ALA A 30 -4.69 12.95 -1.51
C ALA A 30 -5.50 12.72 -2.79
N LYS A 31 -4.90 13.07 -3.94
CA LYS A 31 -5.54 12.94 -5.24
C LYS A 31 -5.39 11.51 -5.76
N LEU A 32 -6.50 10.84 -6.01
CA LEU A 32 -6.52 9.52 -6.64
C LEU A 32 -6.31 9.67 -8.15
N VAL A 33 -5.24 9.08 -8.69
CA VAL A 33 -4.89 9.15 -10.12
C VAL A 33 -4.90 7.79 -10.81
N GLY A 34 -4.97 6.69 -10.07
CA GLY A 34 -5.13 5.32 -10.61
C GLY A 34 -5.77 4.42 -9.57
N LEU A 35 -6.69 3.55 -10.00
CA LEU A 35 -7.40 2.61 -9.12
C LEU A 35 -7.80 1.37 -9.90
N LYS A 36 -7.47 0.18 -9.39
CA LYS A 36 -7.96 -1.07 -9.95
C LYS A 36 -7.98 -2.22 -8.93
N LEU A 37 -9.02 -3.03 -9.01
CA LEU A 37 -9.14 -4.30 -8.28
C LEU A 37 -8.66 -5.42 -9.20
N LEU A 38 -7.75 -6.26 -8.72
CA LEU A 38 -7.18 -7.36 -9.51
C LEU A 38 -6.71 -8.51 -8.62
N ILE A 39 -6.48 -9.67 -9.22
CA ILE A 39 -5.71 -10.76 -8.62
C ILE A 39 -4.29 -10.67 -9.17
N SER A 40 -3.30 -10.61 -8.29
CA SER A 40 -1.90 -10.49 -8.69
C SER A 40 -1.39 -11.80 -9.28
N GLU A 41 -0.77 -11.71 -10.45
CA GLU A 41 0.04 -12.80 -10.98
C GLU A 41 1.35 -12.93 -10.18
N LYS A 42 1.90 -14.14 -10.13
CA LYS A 42 3.14 -14.43 -9.42
C LYS A 42 4.33 -13.62 -9.97
N ASP A 43 4.36 -13.37 -11.28
CA ASP A 43 5.41 -12.56 -11.91
C ASP A 43 5.34 -11.10 -11.42
N THR A 44 4.16 -10.49 -11.40
CA THR A 44 3.96 -9.14 -10.86
C THR A 44 4.35 -9.06 -9.39
N ALA A 45 3.98 -10.06 -8.59
CA ALA A 45 4.35 -10.14 -7.19
C ALA A 45 5.88 -10.27 -7.00
N ASN A 46 6.58 -11.03 -7.84
CA ASN A 46 8.04 -11.15 -7.83
C ASN A 46 8.74 -9.83 -8.20
N ARG A 47 8.19 -9.08 -9.15
CA ARG A 47 8.71 -7.76 -9.54
C ARG A 47 8.48 -6.70 -8.47
N HIS A 48 7.44 -6.84 -7.67
CA HIS A 48 7.17 -5.96 -6.53
C HIS A 48 8.03 -6.33 -5.31
N TYR A 49 8.09 -7.59 -4.93
CA TYR A 49 8.94 -8.11 -3.86
C TYR A 49 10.25 -8.65 -4.45
N THR A 50 11.17 -7.75 -4.73
CA THR A 50 12.44 -8.06 -5.41
C THR A 50 13.42 -8.84 -4.54
N ASP A 51 14.52 -9.32 -5.13
CA ASP A 51 15.62 -9.99 -4.42
C ASP A 51 16.27 -9.12 -3.34
N ASP A 52 16.13 -7.79 -3.42
CA ASP A 52 16.58 -6.89 -2.36
C ASP A 52 15.83 -7.13 -1.05
N LEU A 53 14.53 -7.42 -1.10
CA LEU A 53 13.78 -7.83 0.08
C LEU A 53 14.33 -9.12 0.69
N ALA A 54 14.67 -10.12 -0.15
CA ALA A 54 15.27 -11.36 0.30
C ALA A 54 16.62 -11.14 0.97
N LYS A 55 17.47 -10.27 0.42
CA LYS A 55 18.76 -9.90 1.01
C LYS A 55 18.61 -9.22 2.37
N ARG A 56 17.61 -8.36 2.55
CA ARG A 56 17.39 -7.60 3.78
C ARG A 56 16.64 -8.36 4.87
N ARG A 57 15.71 -9.23 4.50
CA ARG A 57 14.76 -9.90 5.41
C ARG A 57 14.77 -11.43 5.35
N GLY A 58 15.47 -12.00 4.38
CA GLY A 58 15.52 -13.46 4.13
C GLY A 58 14.51 -13.92 3.07
N GLU A 59 14.87 -14.97 2.33
CA GLU A 59 14.05 -15.54 1.25
C GLU A 59 12.68 -16.04 1.75
N LYS A 60 12.64 -16.66 2.93
CA LYS A 60 11.38 -17.12 3.56
C LYS A 60 10.35 -15.98 3.74
N VAL A 61 10.81 -14.79 4.12
CA VAL A 61 9.93 -13.63 4.28
C VAL A 61 9.40 -13.18 2.92
N ARG A 62 10.27 -13.12 1.91
CA ARG A 62 9.89 -12.79 0.53
C ARG A 62 8.84 -13.77 -0.02
N GLU A 63 9.06 -15.07 0.12
CA GLU A 63 8.12 -16.11 -0.32
C GLU A 63 6.74 -15.96 0.36
N ARG A 64 6.71 -15.72 1.68
CA ARG A 64 5.45 -15.48 2.41
C ARG A 64 4.72 -14.22 1.94
N MET A 65 5.46 -13.14 1.62
CA MET A 65 4.88 -11.91 1.09
C MET A 65 4.28 -12.12 -0.29
N ILE A 66 4.97 -12.86 -1.17
CA ILE A 66 4.47 -13.24 -2.49
C ILE A 66 3.22 -14.12 -2.35
N ALA A 67 3.27 -15.15 -1.52
CA ALA A 67 2.13 -16.03 -1.27
C ALA A 67 0.91 -15.23 -0.76
N MET A 68 1.12 -14.28 0.16
CA MET A 68 0.05 -13.47 0.71
C MET A 68 -0.58 -12.55 -0.34
N ILE A 69 0.21 -11.84 -1.16
CA ILE A 69 -0.35 -10.89 -2.13
C ILE A 69 -1.02 -11.59 -3.33
N THR A 70 -0.69 -12.86 -3.56
CA THR A 70 -1.31 -13.70 -4.61
C THR A 70 -2.45 -14.58 -4.09
N SER A 71 -2.77 -14.53 -2.79
CA SER A 71 -3.80 -15.38 -2.17
C SER A 71 -5.24 -14.94 -2.45
N GLY A 72 -5.45 -13.74 -2.94
CA GLY A 72 -6.78 -13.18 -3.18
C GLY A 72 -6.72 -11.84 -3.91
N PRO A 73 -7.87 -11.17 -4.03
CA PRO A 73 -7.96 -9.87 -4.68
C PRO A 73 -7.19 -8.80 -3.89
N ILE A 74 -6.55 -7.91 -4.62
CA ILE A 74 -5.91 -6.69 -4.10
C ILE A 74 -6.51 -5.47 -4.78
N LEU A 75 -6.47 -4.33 -4.10
CA LEU A 75 -6.82 -3.06 -4.70
C LEU A 75 -5.56 -2.21 -4.79
N ALA A 76 -5.11 -1.98 -6.03
CA ALA A 76 -3.98 -1.11 -6.32
C ALA A 76 -4.47 0.31 -6.60
N MET A 77 -3.81 1.31 -6.01
CA MET A 77 -4.10 2.71 -6.27
C MET A 77 -2.81 3.54 -6.32
N VAL A 78 -2.87 4.62 -7.09
CA VAL A 78 -1.83 5.65 -7.14
C VAL A 78 -2.42 6.94 -6.60
N LEU A 79 -1.78 7.47 -5.57
CA LEU A 79 -2.12 8.76 -4.97
C LEU A 79 -1.09 9.82 -5.37
N GLU A 80 -1.57 11.05 -5.59
CA GLU A 80 -0.74 12.21 -5.94
C GLU A 80 -0.96 13.33 -4.92
N GLY A 81 0.10 13.99 -4.49
CA GLY A 81 0.02 15.10 -3.52
C GLY A 81 1.37 15.72 -3.20
N VAL A 82 1.37 16.71 -2.32
CA VAL A 82 2.60 17.28 -1.75
C VAL A 82 3.14 16.32 -0.70
N GLU A 83 4.41 15.91 -0.85
CA GLU A 83 5.08 14.99 0.09
C GLU A 83 4.23 13.74 0.41
N ILE A 84 3.45 13.29 -0.60
CA ILE A 84 2.41 12.27 -0.40
C ILE A 84 2.98 10.92 0.06
N ILE A 85 4.25 10.64 -0.23
CA ILE A 85 4.91 9.42 0.22
C ILE A 85 5.02 9.45 1.75
N GLU A 86 5.53 10.54 2.32
CA GLU A 86 5.65 10.68 3.78
C GLU A 86 4.28 10.72 4.46
N VAL A 87 3.35 11.49 3.90
CA VAL A 87 1.97 11.60 4.41
C VAL A 87 1.30 10.23 4.47
N THR A 88 1.33 9.47 3.38
CA THR A 88 0.69 8.14 3.35
C THR A 88 1.37 7.15 4.29
N ARG A 89 2.69 7.17 4.38
CA ARG A 89 3.43 6.31 5.33
C ARG A 89 3.08 6.61 6.79
N LYS A 90 2.95 7.90 7.14
CA LYS A 90 2.48 8.33 8.45
C LYS A 90 1.05 7.84 8.74
N MET A 91 0.15 7.93 7.76
CA MET A 91 -1.23 7.45 7.89
C MET A 91 -1.32 5.92 8.00
N VAL A 92 -0.47 5.20 7.29
CA VAL A 92 -0.42 3.73 7.32
C VAL A 92 0.09 3.21 8.66
N GLY A 93 1.09 3.85 9.23
CA GLY A 93 1.71 3.46 10.50
C GLY A 93 2.80 2.39 10.35
N ALA A 94 3.32 1.95 11.48
CA ALA A 94 4.40 0.96 11.56
C ALA A 94 4.04 -0.34 10.81
N THR A 95 5.08 -0.99 10.22
CA THR A 95 4.87 -2.22 9.42
C THR A 95 4.27 -3.37 10.24
N GLU A 96 4.67 -3.49 11.50
CA GLU A 96 4.06 -4.42 12.45
C GLU A 96 2.81 -3.78 13.08
N PRO A 97 1.61 -4.34 12.89
CA PRO A 97 0.38 -3.75 13.41
C PRO A 97 0.40 -3.52 14.92
N LYS A 98 0.93 -4.47 15.70
CA LYS A 98 1.08 -4.36 17.15
C LYS A 98 1.85 -3.09 17.58
N ALA A 99 2.81 -2.63 16.76
CA ALA A 99 3.62 -1.46 17.03
C ALA A 99 3.05 -0.17 16.40
N ALA A 100 2.01 -0.28 15.58
CA ALA A 100 1.39 0.86 14.93
C ALA A 100 0.56 1.68 15.93
N ALA A 101 0.76 3.00 15.91
CA ALA A 101 0.04 3.90 16.80
C ALA A 101 -1.47 3.93 16.47
N PRO A 102 -2.35 4.07 17.48
CA PRO A 102 -3.76 4.38 17.25
C PRO A 102 -3.91 5.63 16.36
N GLY A 103 -4.94 5.65 15.52
CA GLY A 103 -5.14 6.70 14.51
C GLY A 103 -4.47 6.40 13.17
N THR A 104 -3.54 5.44 13.10
CA THR A 104 -3.00 4.94 11.84
C THR A 104 -3.86 3.80 11.29
N ILE A 105 -3.77 3.53 9.98
CA ILE A 105 -4.56 2.47 9.33
C ILE A 105 -4.26 1.11 10.01
N ARG A 106 -2.99 0.79 10.22
CA ARG A 106 -2.61 -0.47 10.88
C ARG A 106 -2.96 -0.50 12.35
N GLY A 107 -2.81 0.63 13.05
CA GLY A 107 -3.13 0.72 14.48
C GLY A 107 -4.62 0.58 14.78
N ASP A 108 -5.49 1.04 13.86
CA ASP A 108 -6.93 1.00 14.04
C ASP A 108 -7.56 -0.32 13.55
N TYR A 109 -6.97 -0.94 12.50
CA TYR A 109 -7.61 -2.08 11.82
C TYR A 109 -6.84 -3.40 11.94
N ALA A 110 -5.66 -3.44 12.55
CA ALA A 110 -4.89 -4.68 12.73
C ALA A 110 -4.17 -4.71 14.08
N HIS A 111 -3.86 -5.93 14.56
CA HIS A 111 -3.18 -6.13 15.85
C HIS A 111 -2.12 -7.23 15.82
N VAL A 112 -1.88 -7.84 14.65
CA VAL A 112 -0.95 -8.97 14.48
C VAL A 112 0.48 -8.55 14.74
N SER A 113 1.29 -9.46 15.31
CA SER A 113 2.72 -9.25 15.54
C SER A 113 3.58 -10.13 14.64
N TYR A 114 4.85 -9.73 14.46
CA TYR A 114 5.84 -10.56 13.79
C TYR A 114 6.04 -11.90 14.50
N LYS A 115 6.08 -11.89 15.84
CA LYS A 115 6.20 -13.11 16.64
C LYS A 115 5.09 -14.11 16.31
N TYR A 116 3.83 -13.66 16.33
CA TYR A 116 2.69 -14.53 15.99
C TYR A 116 2.79 -15.07 14.55
N ALA A 117 3.15 -14.22 13.60
CA ALA A 117 3.29 -14.62 12.20
C ALA A 117 4.41 -15.66 12.01
N ASP A 118 5.53 -15.50 12.69
CA ASP A 118 6.66 -16.43 12.63
C ASP A 118 6.33 -17.77 13.27
N GLU A 119 5.71 -17.78 14.45
CA GLU A 119 5.26 -18.98 15.15
C GLU A 119 4.24 -19.80 14.33
N ASN A 120 3.42 -19.14 13.52
CA ASN A 120 2.42 -19.78 12.66
C ASN A 120 2.89 -19.97 11.20
N ASN A 121 4.13 -19.61 10.88
CA ASN A 121 4.71 -19.70 9.54
C ASN A 121 3.87 -19.01 8.44
N ILE A 122 3.29 -17.84 8.74
CA ILE A 122 2.45 -17.03 7.83
C ILE A 122 3.08 -15.65 7.57
N GLY A 123 2.61 -14.96 6.53
CA GLY A 123 2.88 -13.53 6.35
C GLY A 123 2.13 -12.68 7.39
N VAL A 124 2.67 -11.52 7.73
CA VAL A 124 1.98 -10.57 8.61
C VAL A 124 0.80 -9.95 7.88
N PHE A 125 -0.41 -10.21 8.35
CA PHE A 125 -1.63 -9.55 7.87
C PHE A 125 -1.65 -8.11 8.37
N ASN A 126 -1.13 -7.19 7.56
CA ASN A 126 -0.98 -5.77 7.89
C ASN A 126 -1.66 -4.82 6.91
N LEU A 127 -2.64 -5.33 6.17
CA LEU A 127 -3.67 -4.67 5.38
C LEU A 127 -3.18 -3.93 4.12
N ILE A 128 -2.03 -3.27 4.19
CA ILE A 128 -1.68 -2.24 3.21
C ILE A 128 -0.17 -2.18 2.98
N HIS A 129 0.21 -1.92 1.74
CA HIS A 129 1.53 -1.46 1.36
C HIS A 129 1.45 0.01 0.93
N ALA A 130 2.49 0.78 1.25
CA ALA A 130 2.74 2.12 0.73
C ALA A 130 4.23 2.25 0.40
N SER A 131 4.55 2.84 -0.74
CA SER A 131 5.93 3.10 -1.15
C SER A 131 6.71 3.88 -0.08
N ASP A 132 8.00 3.62 0.05
CA ASP A 132 8.83 4.19 1.12
C ASP A 132 9.74 5.35 0.68
N SER A 133 9.87 5.54 -0.64
CA SER A 133 10.70 6.59 -1.23
C SER A 133 10.22 6.96 -2.63
N PRO A 134 10.63 8.11 -3.20
CA PRO A 134 10.32 8.48 -4.59
C PRO A 134 10.79 7.44 -5.60
N VAL A 135 11.98 6.88 -5.41
CA VAL A 135 12.56 5.84 -6.29
C VAL A 135 11.74 4.56 -6.23
N SER A 136 11.38 4.12 -5.02
CA SER A 136 10.51 2.95 -4.84
C SER A 136 9.12 3.20 -5.44
N ALA A 137 8.54 4.37 -5.22
CA ALA A 137 7.22 4.72 -5.73
C ALA A 137 7.16 4.65 -7.26
N GLU A 138 8.13 5.24 -7.96
CA GLU A 138 8.21 5.20 -9.42
C GLU A 138 8.35 3.76 -9.93
N ALA A 139 9.28 2.99 -9.37
CA ALA A 139 9.48 1.60 -9.76
C ALA A 139 8.25 0.74 -9.50
N GLU A 140 7.63 0.87 -8.34
CA GLU A 140 6.44 0.11 -7.94
C GLU A 140 5.21 0.50 -8.78
N ILE A 141 4.99 1.78 -9.07
CA ILE A 141 3.89 2.22 -9.94
C ILE A 141 4.03 1.56 -11.32
N ASN A 142 5.22 1.53 -11.91
CA ASN A 142 5.49 0.90 -13.21
C ASN A 142 5.32 -0.63 -13.20
N VAL A 143 5.36 -1.28 -12.04
CA VAL A 143 5.03 -2.71 -11.90
C VAL A 143 3.53 -2.93 -11.98
N TRP A 144 2.73 -2.04 -11.37
CA TRP A 144 1.31 -2.25 -11.18
C TRP A 144 0.43 -1.51 -12.20
N PHE A 145 0.88 -0.41 -12.77
CA PHE A 145 0.09 0.42 -13.69
C PHE A 145 0.83 0.65 -15.00
N LYS A 146 0.07 0.67 -16.08
CA LYS A 146 0.51 1.23 -17.35
C LYS A 146 0.26 2.74 -17.36
N PRO A 147 1.02 3.53 -18.15
CA PRO A 147 0.83 4.99 -18.19
C PRO A 147 -0.61 5.42 -18.52
N GLU A 148 -1.29 4.70 -19.39
CA GLU A 148 -2.68 4.98 -19.81
C GLU A 148 -3.74 4.68 -18.73
N GLU A 149 -3.37 3.95 -17.67
CA GLU A 149 -4.23 3.68 -16.53
C GLU A 149 -4.18 4.80 -15.47
N LEU A 150 -3.32 5.80 -15.67
CA LEU A 150 -3.16 6.94 -14.76
C LEU A 150 -3.86 8.17 -15.32
N VAL A 151 -4.86 8.66 -14.60
CA VAL A 151 -5.70 9.78 -15.03
C VAL A 151 -5.20 11.09 -14.43
N SER A 152 -4.92 12.08 -15.30
CA SER A 152 -4.63 13.43 -14.83
C SER A 152 -5.93 14.24 -14.79
N HIS A 153 -6.24 14.79 -13.62
CA HIS A 153 -7.39 15.68 -13.41
C HIS A 153 -7.07 16.72 -12.33
N LYS A 154 -7.84 17.80 -12.28
CA LYS A 154 -7.73 18.83 -11.24
C LYS A 154 -8.98 18.79 -10.34
N PRO A 155 -8.87 18.27 -9.11
CA PRO A 155 -9.98 18.29 -8.16
C PRO A 155 -10.36 19.72 -7.79
N SER A 156 -11.66 19.99 -7.60
CA SER A 156 -12.15 21.33 -7.23
C SER A 156 -11.67 21.82 -5.86
N TYR A 157 -11.28 20.90 -4.98
CA TYR A 157 -10.78 21.21 -3.64
C TYR A 157 -9.30 21.66 -3.61
N THR A 158 -8.54 21.57 -4.72
CA THR A 158 -7.14 22.02 -4.76
C THR A 158 -6.96 23.47 -4.39
N ARG A 159 -7.99 24.30 -4.65
CA ARG A 159 -8.04 25.68 -4.18
C ARG A 159 -7.83 25.82 -2.67
N PHE A 160 -8.31 24.86 -1.88
CA PHE A 160 -8.27 24.91 -0.41
C PHE A 160 -7.13 24.08 0.18
N THR A 161 -6.54 23.17 -0.59
CA THR A 161 -5.46 22.29 -0.14
C THR A 161 -4.09 22.71 -0.68
N LEU A 162 -4.04 23.28 -1.89
CA LEU A 162 -2.80 23.63 -2.59
C LEU A 162 -2.72 25.11 -3.01
N ASN A 163 -3.79 25.90 -2.78
CA ASN A 163 -3.91 27.29 -3.20
C ASN A 163 -3.75 27.50 -4.72
N GLU A 164 -4.29 26.55 -5.53
CA GLU A 164 -4.24 26.54 -7.00
C GLU A 164 -5.60 26.85 -7.67
#